data_d83fd60d77cb63cf61c1f6b4fc3d4da8
#
_entry.id   d83fd60d77cb63cf61c1f6b4fc3d4da8
#
_cell.length_a   1.000
_cell.length_b   1.000
_cell.length_c   1.000
_cell.angle_alpha   90.00
_cell.angle_beta   90.00
_cell.angle_gamma   90.00
#
_symmetry.space_group_name_H-M   'P 1'
#
loop_
_entity.id
_entity.type
_entity.pdbx_description
1 polymer ?
#
loop_
_entity_poly.entity_id
_entity_poly.type
_entity_poly.pdbx_seq_one_letter_code
_entity_poly.pdbx_strand_id
1 'polypeptide(L)'
;PFIIASKHQSIWDTIFFTAYFSDAAMVLKKILIYLPAYGWHAVKAKMIWVDRKAKGKALKQLLKMAKECSRNNRPIVIFPEGTRVNVGEKGDYKSGCFALYKYLDIPCVPVALNSGLYWQTKGYGREEGTIKVKFLKVIEPGLTKKNFQSLLEDRIETASEELLINKNNEKK
;
A
#
# COMPACT_ATOMS: atom_id res chain seq x y z
N PRO A 1 -0.09 16.16 4.46
CA PRO A 1 0.08 14.71 4.55
C PRO A 1 -1.19 13.98 4.10
N PHE A 2 -1.06 12.79 3.53
CA PHE A 2 -2.15 11.92 3.10
C PHE A 2 -1.72 10.46 3.15
N ILE A 3 -2.69 9.56 3.19
CA ILE A 3 -2.44 8.12 3.12
C ILE A 3 -2.60 7.66 1.68
N ILE A 4 -1.68 6.83 1.20
CA ILE A 4 -1.79 6.10 -0.06
C ILE A 4 -2.09 4.66 0.29
N ALA A 5 -3.28 4.19 -0.04
CA ALA A 5 -3.70 2.82 0.18
C ALA A 5 -3.71 2.07 -1.16
N SER A 6 -2.69 1.26 -1.42
CA SER A 6 -2.49 0.63 -2.71
C SER A 6 -2.73 -0.86 -2.70
N LYS A 7 -3.28 -1.39 -3.81
CA LYS A 7 -3.18 -2.82 -4.14
C LYS A 7 -1.73 -3.27 -4.07
N HIS A 8 -1.49 -4.51 -3.64
CA HIS A 8 -0.14 -5.06 -3.54
C HIS A 8 0.00 -6.38 -4.29
N GLN A 9 0.69 -6.37 -5.41
CA GLN A 9 0.84 -7.55 -6.27
C GLN A 9 2.30 -8.00 -6.42
N SER A 10 3.26 -7.06 -6.36
CA SER A 10 4.66 -7.40 -6.58
C SER A 10 5.62 -6.55 -5.72
N ILE A 11 6.92 -6.87 -5.77
CA ILE A 11 7.95 -6.03 -5.16
C ILE A 11 8.09 -4.69 -5.89
N TRP A 12 7.72 -4.65 -7.16
CA TRP A 12 7.75 -3.44 -7.98
C TRP A 12 6.93 -2.30 -7.35
N ASP A 13 5.82 -2.62 -6.72
CA ASP A 13 4.94 -1.62 -6.07
C ASP A 13 5.69 -0.82 -5.01
N THR A 14 6.52 -1.52 -4.22
CA THR A 14 7.36 -0.89 -3.20
C THR A 14 8.40 0.03 -3.83
N ILE A 15 9.06 -0.43 -4.90
CA ILE A 15 10.07 0.34 -5.64
C ILE A 15 9.41 1.58 -6.27
N PHE A 16 8.26 1.41 -6.92
CA PHE A 16 7.53 2.50 -7.55
C PHE A 16 7.21 3.62 -6.56
N PHE A 17 6.56 3.33 -5.44
CA PHE A 17 6.18 4.37 -4.49
C PHE A 17 7.38 5.05 -3.84
N THR A 18 8.48 4.32 -3.64
CA THR A 18 9.74 4.90 -3.13
C THR A 18 10.39 5.85 -4.14
N ALA A 19 10.28 5.53 -5.44
CA ALA A 19 10.84 6.36 -6.51
C ALA A 19 9.92 7.54 -6.89
N TYR A 20 8.60 7.31 -6.88
CA TYR A 20 7.61 8.30 -7.32
C TYR A 20 7.45 9.45 -6.31
N PHE A 21 7.50 9.14 -5.01
CA PHE A 21 7.45 10.14 -3.95
C PHE A 21 8.83 10.31 -3.31
N SER A 22 9.36 11.51 -3.34
CA SER A 22 10.70 11.83 -2.83
C SER A 22 10.90 11.49 -1.35
N ASP A 23 9.86 11.54 -0.54
CA ASP A 23 9.92 11.29 0.91
C ASP A 23 8.67 10.57 1.46
N ALA A 24 8.18 9.53 0.78
CA ALA A 24 7.09 8.73 1.32
C ALA A 24 7.56 7.80 2.44
N ALA A 25 6.77 7.71 3.51
CA ALA A 25 6.97 6.75 4.58
C ALA A 25 6.17 5.46 4.31
N MET A 26 6.85 4.38 3.96
CA MET A 26 6.18 3.10 3.69
C MET A 26 5.96 2.30 4.97
N VAL A 27 4.79 1.64 5.06
CA VAL A 27 4.49 0.70 6.14
C VAL A 27 5.03 -0.68 5.78
N LEU A 28 6.04 -1.13 6.55
CA LEU A 28 6.80 -2.36 6.31
C LEU A 28 6.58 -3.40 7.41
N LYS A 29 6.83 -4.68 7.08
CA LYS A 29 6.96 -5.72 8.10
C LYS A 29 8.28 -5.52 8.88
N LYS A 30 8.26 -5.61 10.21
CA LYS A 30 9.46 -5.47 11.07
C LYS A 30 10.63 -6.33 10.62
N ILE A 31 10.37 -7.55 10.15
CA ILE A 31 11.43 -8.46 9.71
C ILE A 31 12.31 -7.86 8.59
N LEU A 32 11.78 -6.95 7.78
CA LEU A 32 12.50 -6.33 6.69
C LEU A 32 13.62 -5.38 7.14
N ILE A 33 13.52 -4.82 8.37
CA ILE A 33 14.58 -3.95 8.90
C ILE A 33 15.86 -4.71 9.27
N TYR A 34 15.79 -6.04 9.34
CA TYR A 34 16.96 -6.89 9.61
C TYR A 34 17.65 -7.38 8.33
N LEU A 35 17.10 -7.08 7.14
CA LEU A 35 17.75 -7.41 5.88
C LEU A 35 18.95 -6.48 5.64
N PRO A 36 20.14 -7.04 5.32
CA PRO A 36 21.31 -6.24 4.98
C PRO A 36 21.00 -5.20 3.89
N ALA A 37 21.60 -4.05 3.95
CA ALA A 37 21.41 -2.89 3.09
C ALA A 37 19.97 -2.34 3.11
N TYR A 38 18.95 -3.13 2.82
CA TYR A 38 17.55 -2.68 2.80
C TYR A 38 17.07 -2.16 4.16
N GLY A 39 17.34 -2.93 5.24
CA GLY A 39 16.92 -2.55 6.59
C GLY A 39 17.60 -1.27 7.06
N TRP A 40 18.88 -1.10 6.76
CA TRP A 40 19.60 0.13 7.07
C TRP A 40 19.00 1.33 6.34
N HIS A 41 18.69 1.20 5.04
CA HIS A 41 17.99 2.24 4.28
C HIS A 41 16.61 2.54 4.87
N ALA A 42 15.82 1.52 5.21
CA ALA A 42 14.49 1.69 5.78
C ALA A 42 14.52 2.46 7.11
N VAL A 43 15.48 2.17 7.97
CA VAL A 43 15.68 2.88 9.25
C VAL A 43 16.14 4.31 9.00
N LYS A 44 17.13 4.53 8.13
CA LYS A 44 17.65 5.87 7.78
C LYS A 44 16.57 6.74 7.15
N ALA A 45 15.75 6.17 6.27
CA ALA A 45 14.61 6.84 5.64
C ALA A 45 13.39 6.97 6.57
N LYS A 46 13.52 6.59 7.86
CA LYS A 46 12.42 6.65 8.84
C LYS A 46 11.12 6.03 8.33
N MET A 47 11.22 4.84 7.71
CA MET A 47 10.06 4.05 7.30
C MET A 47 9.28 3.55 8.51
N ILE A 48 7.98 3.34 8.34
CA ILE A 48 7.10 2.83 9.40
C ILE A 48 7.19 1.31 9.38
N TRP A 49 7.65 0.69 10.47
CA TRP A 49 7.71 -0.76 10.56
C TRP A 49 6.77 -1.30 11.64
N VAL A 50 6.16 -2.46 11.37
CA VAL A 50 5.14 -3.07 12.21
C VAL A 50 5.48 -4.52 12.53
N ASP A 51 5.52 -4.83 13.83
CA ASP A 51 5.62 -6.20 14.32
C ASP A 51 4.22 -6.80 14.48
N ARG A 52 3.77 -7.52 13.44
CA ARG A 52 2.42 -8.10 13.43
C ARG A 52 2.17 -9.14 14.52
N LYS A 53 3.23 -9.76 15.06
CA LYS A 53 3.12 -10.72 16.16
C LYS A 53 2.77 -10.04 17.48
N ALA A 54 3.07 -8.75 17.61
CA ALA A 54 2.85 -7.97 18.84
C ALA A 54 1.40 -7.49 19.05
N LYS A 55 0.44 -7.96 18.24
CA LYS A 55 -1.01 -7.65 18.34
C LYS A 55 -1.29 -6.17 18.65
N GLY A 56 -1.90 -5.82 19.78
CA GLY A 56 -2.24 -4.43 20.15
C GLY A 56 -1.05 -3.48 20.24
N LYS A 57 0.14 -3.95 20.63
CA LYS A 57 1.37 -3.14 20.64
C LYS A 57 1.79 -2.75 19.22
N ALA A 58 1.54 -3.62 18.22
CA ALA A 58 1.81 -3.34 16.81
C ALA A 58 1.02 -2.13 16.30
N LEU A 59 -0.26 -2.04 16.64
CA LEU A 59 -1.11 -0.91 16.25
C LEU A 59 -0.64 0.38 16.91
N LYS A 60 -0.35 0.36 18.21
CA LYS A 60 0.15 1.55 18.93
C LYS A 60 1.45 2.08 18.31
N GLN A 61 2.36 1.17 17.94
CA GLN A 61 3.61 1.53 17.28
C GLN A 61 3.36 2.13 15.89
N LEU A 62 2.51 1.50 15.06
CA LEU A 62 2.12 2.02 13.76
C LEU A 62 1.63 3.46 13.87
N LEU A 63 0.67 3.72 14.76
CA LEU A 63 0.07 5.05 14.95
C LEU A 63 1.09 6.08 15.44
N LYS A 64 1.98 5.71 16.36
CA LYS A 64 3.03 6.60 16.86
C LYS A 64 3.98 7.05 15.72
N MET A 65 4.49 6.10 14.95
CA MET A 65 5.43 6.40 13.85
C MET A 65 4.73 7.18 12.72
N ALA A 66 3.49 6.81 12.40
CA ALA A 66 2.70 7.51 11.37
C ALA A 66 2.39 8.97 11.76
N LYS A 67 2.13 9.24 13.05
CA LYS A 67 1.93 10.60 13.56
C LYS A 67 3.17 11.47 13.36
N GLU A 68 4.36 10.91 13.56
CA GLU A 68 5.61 11.62 13.32
C GLU A 68 5.78 11.93 11.82
N CYS A 69 5.50 10.96 10.93
CA CYS A 69 5.53 11.18 9.48
C CYS A 69 4.52 12.26 9.06
N SER A 70 3.29 12.21 9.55
CA SER A 70 2.24 13.18 9.25
C SER A 70 2.63 14.61 9.68
N ARG A 71 3.25 14.78 10.86
CA ARG A 71 3.74 16.08 11.34
C ARG A 71 4.83 16.68 10.43
N ASN A 72 5.58 15.84 9.75
CA ASN A 72 6.61 16.25 8.78
C ASN A 72 6.08 16.30 7.34
N ASN A 73 4.76 16.37 7.14
CA ASN A 73 4.08 16.41 5.84
C ASN A 73 4.43 15.25 4.87
N ARG A 74 4.94 14.14 5.39
CA ARG A 74 5.31 12.97 4.58
C ARG A 74 4.06 12.17 4.19
N PRO A 75 3.90 11.79 2.91
CA PRO A 75 2.88 10.81 2.51
C PRO A 75 3.14 9.45 3.18
N ILE A 76 2.07 8.75 3.55
CA ILE A 76 2.17 7.42 4.17
C ILE A 76 1.63 6.38 3.21
N VAL A 77 2.49 5.47 2.74
CA VAL A 77 2.09 4.37 1.86
C VAL A 77 1.82 3.12 2.67
N ILE A 78 0.62 2.58 2.52
CA ILE A 78 0.21 1.32 3.14
C ILE A 78 -0.44 0.41 2.10
N PHE A 79 -0.14 -0.88 2.21
CA PHE A 79 -0.82 -1.94 1.47
C PHE A 79 -1.89 -2.55 2.39
N PRO A 80 -3.19 -2.26 2.17
CA PRO A 80 -4.27 -2.66 3.09
C PRO A 80 -4.35 -4.18 3.28
N GLU A 81 -4.04 -4.95 2.27
CA GLU A 81 -4.01 -6.43 2.28
C GLU A 81 -2.90 -6.98 3.19
N GLY A 82 -1.88 -6.16 3.42
CA GLY A 82 -0.74 -6.49 4.28
C GLY A 82 0.19 -7.57 3.74
N THR A 83 -0.07 -8.12 2.58
CA THR A 83 0.77 -9.07 1.84
C THR A 83 0.52 -8.90 0.36
N ARG A 84 1.40 -9.43 -0.47
CA ARG A 84 1.17 -9.49 -1.92
C ARG A 84 0.07 -10.50 -2.22
N VAL A 85 -0.82 -10.12 -3.14
CA VAL A 85 -1.96 -10.92 -3.62
C VAL A 85 -1.78 -11.16 -5.11
N ASN A 86 -2.14 -12.35 -5.59
CA ASN A 86 -2.03 -12.67 -7.00
C ASN A 86 -2.97 -11.79 -7.83
N VAL A 87 -2.64 -11.68 -9.11
CA VAL A 87 -3.46 -10.96 -10.08
C VAL A 87 -4.84 -11.63 -10.18
N GLY A 88 -5.90 -10.82 -10.17
CA GLY A 88 -7.28 -11.30 -10.20
C GLY A 88 -7.81 -11.82 -8.87
N GLU A 89 -6.97 -11.90 -7.84
CA GLU A 89 -7.42 -12.27 -6.50
C GLU A 89 -7.67 -11.03 -5.63
N LYS A 90 -8.61 -11.15 -4.72
CA LYS A 90 -8.91 -10.18 -3.67
C LYS A 90 -8.30 -10.63 -2.36
N GLY A 91 -7.53 -9.76 -1.72
CA GLY A 91 -6.96 -10.00 -0.41
C GLY A 91 -7.85 -9.51 0.74
N ASP A 92 -7.51 -9.91 1.97
CA ASP A 92 -8.19 -9.42 3.17
C ASP A 92 -7.70 -8.02 3.55
N TYR A 93 -8.56 -7.04 3.53
CA TYR A 93 -8.27 -5.68 3.96
C TYR A 93 -8.15 -5.58 5.48
N LYS A 94 -6.94 -5.36 5.97
CA LYS A 94 -6.63 -5.32 7.40
C LYS A 94 -7.03 -3.97 8.02
N SER A 95 -7.39 -3.99 9.29
CA SER A 95 -7.85 -2.80 10.04
C SER A 95 -6.80 -1.69 10.21
N GLY A 96 -5.54 -1.96 9.93
CA GLY A 96 -4.45 -0.98 10.09
C GLY A 96 -4.59 0.26 9.22
N CYS A 97 -5.11 0.13 8.00
CA CYS A 97 -5.36 1.26 7.11
C CYS A 97 -6.45 2.19 7.69
N PHE A 98 -7.57 1.63 8.15
CA PHE A 98 -8.61 2.41 8.81
C PHE A 98 -8.10 3.08 10.10
N ALA A 99 -7.29 2.37 10.88
CA ALA A 99 -6.74 2.93 12.11
C ALA A 99 -5.85 4.15 11.85
N LEU A 100 -5.03 4.11 10.79
CA LEU A 100 -4.24 5.28 10.35
C LEU A 100 -5.16 6.44 9.93
N TYR A 101 -6.11 6.16 9.04
CA TYR A 101 -7.07 7.14 8.54
C TYR A 101 -7.82 7.83 9.67
N LYS A 102 -8.37 7.06 10.62
CA LYS A 102 -9.13 7.60 11.75
C LYS A 102 -8.27 8.36 12.75
N TYR A 103 -7.06 7.85 13.04
CA TYR A 103 -6.19 8.44 14.06
C TYR A 103 -5.51 9.73 13.60
N LEU A 104 -5.12 9.79 12.33
CA LEU A 104 -4.43 10.95 11.77
C LEU A 104 -5.41 12.01 11.25
N ASP A 105 -6.66 11.64 11.02
CA ASP A 105 -7.72 12.49 10.45
C ASP A 105 -7.28 13.19 9.15
N ILE A 106 -6.66 12.41 8.25
CA ILE A 106 -6.13 12.87 6.95
C ILE A 106 -6.75 12.09 5.80
N PRO A 107 -6.79 12.67 4.58
CA PRO A 107 -7.36 12.00 3.42
C PRO A 107 -6.59 10.73 3.03
N CYS A 108 -7.30 9.80 2.41
CA CYS A 108 -6.76 8.56 1.89
C CYS A 108 -6.96 8.49 0.37
N VAL A 109 -5.88 8.24 -0.37
CA VAL A 109 -5.87 8.04 -1.82
C VAL A 109 -5.79 6.56 -2.10
N PRO A 110 -6.87 5.91 -2.59
CA PRO A 110 -6.81 4.54 -3.05
C PRO A 110 -6.02 4.44 -4.35
N VAL A 111 -5.25 3.37 -4.53
CA VAL A 111 -4.46 3.14 -5.74
C VAL A 111 -4.61 1.71 -6.23
N ALA A 112 -4.98 1.56 -7.50
CA ALA A 112 -5.00 0.31 -8.23
C ALA A 112 -3.78 0.20 -9.15
N LEU A 113 -3.32 -1.02 -9.39
CA LEU A 113 -2.20 -1.29 -10.29
C LEU A 113 -2.28 -2.72 -10.84
N ASN A 114 -1.52 -2.98 -11.90
CA ASN A 114 -1.46 -4.28 -12.57
C ASN A 114 -0.04 -4.87 -12.60
N SER A 115 0.78 -4.52 -11.63
CA SER A 115 2.21 -4.90 -11.61
C SER A 115 2.43 -6.41 -11.63
N GLY A 116 1.55 -7.18 -10.97
CA GLY A 116 1.64 -8.63 -10.91
C GLY A 116 1.49 -9.34 -12.26
N LEU A 117 0.97 -8.65 -13.30
CA LEU A 117 0.92 -9.16 -14.67
C LEU A 117 2.30 -9.26 -15.32
N TYR A 118 3.22 -8.39 -14.94
CA TYR A 118 4.52 -8.22 -15.58
C TYR A 118 5.67 -8.58 -14.65
N TRP A 119 5.43 -8.51 -13.35
CA TRP A 119 6.38 -8.87 -12.32
C TRP A 119 5.70 -9.75 -11.28
N GLN A 120 5.90 -11.05 -11.40
CA GLN A 120 5.18 -12.05 -10.63
C GLN A 120 5.22 -11.82 -9.11
N THR A 121 4.11 -12.13 -8.46
CA THR A 121 3.93 -12.06 -7.01
C THR A 121 4.92 -12.96 -6.26
N LYS A 122 5.17 -14.15 -6.83
CA LYS A 122 6.13 -15.15 -6.32
C LYS A 122 7.07 -15.55 -7.45
N GLY A 123 8.35 -15.74 -7.13
CA GLY A 123 9.36 -16.11 -8.11
C GLY A 123 10.04 -14.91 -8.77
N TYR A 124 10.78 -15.18 -9.85
CA TYR A 124 11.58 -14.19 -10.59
C TYR A 124 11.05 -13.91 -12.00
N GLY A 125 9.88 -14.45 -12.32
CA GLY A 125 9.26 -14.27 -13.64
C GLY A 125 8.96 -12.82 -13.92
N ARG A 126 9.37 -12.34 -15.10
CA ARG A 126 9.08 -11.01 -15.63
C ARG A 126 8.57 -11.17 -17.04
N GLU A 127 7.52 -10.45 -17.37
CA GLU A 127 6.96 -10.37 -18.70
C GLU A 127 7.09 -8.94 -19.23
N GLU A 128 7.23 -8.80 -20.53
CA GLU A 128 7.21 -7.50 -21.19
C GLU A 128 5.82 -6.88 -21.13
N GLY A 129 5.77 -5.56 -20.95
CA GLY A 129 4.54 -4.81 -20.98
C GLY A 129 4.59 -3.55 -20.12
N THR A 130 3.44 -2.88 -20.02
CA THR A 130 3.32 -1.61 -19.32
C THR A 130 2.59 -1.79 -17.99
N ILE A 131 3.28 -1.51 -16.88
CA ILE A 131 2.64 -1.43 -15.57
C ILE A 131 1.89 -0.10 -15.48
N LYS A 132 0.58 -0.21 -15.28
CA LYS A 132 -0.31 0.94 -15.10
C LYS A 132 -0.60 1.12 -13.62
N VAL A 133 -0.52 2.37 -13.14
CA VAL A 133 -0.86 2.77 -11.77
C VAL A 133 -1.95 3.83 -11.84
N LYS A 134 -3.09 3.57 -11.21
CA LYS A 134 -4.27 4.43 -11.23
C LYS A 134 -4.52 4.98 -9.84
N PHE A 135 -4.28 6.29 -9.65
CA PHE A 135 -4.69 7.01 -8.45
C PHE A 135 -6.18 7.32 -8.54
N LEU A 136 -6.94 6.90 -7.52
CA LEU A 136 -8.40 6.95 -7.54
C LEU A 136 -8.91 8.14 -6.71
N LYS A 137 -10.23 8.37 -6.76
CA LYS A 137 -10.86 9.47 -6.03
C LYS A 137 -10.53 9.40 -4.54
N VAL A 138 -10.12 10.52 -3.99
CA VAL A 138 -9.74 10.67 -2.57
C VAL A 138 -10.90 10.31 -1.66
N ILE A 139 -10.60 9.65 -0.56
CA ILE A 139 -11.53 9.42 0.56
C ILE A 139 -11.20 10.44 1.63
N GLU A 140 -12.10 11.42 1.78
CA GLU A 140 -11.96 12.48 2.77
C GLU A 140 -12.14 11.94 4.19
N PRO A 141 -11.58 12.57 5.23
CA PRO A 141 -11.74 12.19 6.63
C PRO A 141 -13.22 12.15 7.09
N GLY A 142 -13.49 11.41 8.16
CA GLY A 142 -14.79 11.41 8.83
C GLY A 142 -15.65 10.16 8.65
N LEU A 143 -15.30 9.21 7.76
CA LEU A 143 -16.08 8.00 7.55
C LEU A 143 -16.02 7.04 8.74
N THR A 144 -17.08 6.28 8.93
CA THR A 144 -17.10 5.13 9.84
C THR A 144 -16.20 4.01 9.30
N LYS A 145 -15.81 3.07 10.17
CA LYS A 145 -14.97 1.92 9.76
C LYS A 145 -15.59 1.14 8.61
N LYS A 146 -16.88 0.83 8.71
CA LYS A 146 -17.62 0.06 7.69
C LYS A 146 -17.60 0.77 6.34
N ASN A 147 -17.96 2.06 6.33
CA ASN A 147 -18.05 2.85 5.10
C ASN A 147 -16.67 3.07 4.47
N PHE A 148 -15.64 3.37 5.28
CA PHE A 148 -14.28 3.51 4.78
C PHE A 148 -13.75 2.23 4.15
N GLN A 149 -13.88 1.09 4.85
CA GLN A 149 -13.37 -0.18 4.34
C GLN A 149 -14.09 -0.62 3.08
N SER A 150 -15.42 -0.54 3.05
CA SER A 150 -16.22 -0.87 1.87
C SER A 150 -15.85 0.00 0.67
N LEU A 151 -15.74 1.32 0.86
CA LEU A 151 -15.42 2.27 -0.20
C LEU A 151 -13.99 2.10 -0.72
N LEU A 152 -13.02 1.89 0.19
CA LEU A 152 -11.63 1.66 -0.17
C LEU A 152 -11.47 0.40 -1.01
N GLU A 153 -12.06 -0.69 -0.54
CA GLU A 153 -12.03 -2.00 -1.18
C GLU A 153 -12.69 -1.96 -2.55
N ASP A 154 -13.93 -1.45 -2.64
CA ASP A 154 -14.67 -1.31 -3.88
C ASP A 154 -13.87 -0.53 -4.94
N ARG A 155 -13.32 0.62 -4.58
CA ARG A 155 -12.53 1.44 -5.51
C ARG A 155 -11.28 0.73 -6.02
N ILE A 156 -10.53 0.08 -5.12
CA ILE A 156 -9.27 -0.58 -5.50
C ILE A 156 -9.56 -1.82 -6.34
N GLU A 157 -10.51 -2.67 -5.94
CA GLU A 157 -10.78 -3.92 -6.64
C GLU A 157 -11.40 -3.66 -8.02
N THR A 158 -12.42 -2.80 -8.13
CA THR A 158 -13.02 -2.44 -9.42
C THR A 158 -11.99 -1.88 -10.39
N ALA A 159 -11.17 -0.93 -9.95
CA ALA A 159 -10.15 -0.35 -10.82
C ALA A 159 -9.01 -1.35 -11.17
N SER A 160 -8.72 -2.31 -10.28
CA SER A 160 -7.77 -3.38 -10.57
C SER A 160 -8.29 -4.34 -11.63
N GLU A 161 -9.58 -4.70 -11.57
CA GLU A 161 -10.25 -5.52 -12.59
C GLU A 161 -10.28 -4.83 -13.96
N GLU A 162 -10.59 -3.53 -14.01
CA GLU A 162 -10.53 -2.74 -15.25
C GLU A 162 -9.13 -2.79 -15.90
N LEU A 163 -8.07 -2.72 -15.09
CA LEU A 163 -6.69 -2.80 -15.59
C LEU A 163 -6.33 -4.19 -16.14
N LEU A 164 -7.00 -5.26 -15.67
CA LEU A 164 -6.84 -6.62 -16.22
C LEU A 164 -7.53 -6.79 -17.55
N ILE A 165 -8.77 -6.30 -17.68
CA ILE A 165 -9.58 -6.40 -18.90
C ILE A 165 -8.88 -5.66 -20.05
N ASN A 166 -8.34 -4.49 -19.80
CA ASN A 166 -7.64 -3.69 -20.80
C ASN A 166 -6.40 -4.39 -21.40
N LYS A 167 -5.67 -5.19 -20.59
CA LYS A 167 -4.56 -6.02 -21.13
C LYS A 167 -5.06 -7.03 -22.17
N ASN A 168 -6.19 -7.66 -21.90
CA ASN A 168 -6.73 -8.69 -22.79
C ASN A 168 -7.18 -8.10 -24.14
N ASN A 169 -7.58 -6.83 -24.15
CA ASN A 169 -7.98 -6.12 -25.39
C ASN A 169 -6.77 -5.58 -26.18
N GLU A 170 -5.64 -5.29 -25.53
CA GLU A 170 -4.40 -4.84 -26.20
C GLU A 170 -3.63 -5.99 -26.88
N LYS A 171 -4.00 -7.26 -26.61
CA LYS A 171 -3.40 -8.47 -27.24
C LYS A 171 -4.19 -9.01 -28.44
N LYS A 172 -5.32 -8.40 -28.78
CA LYS A 172 -6.11 -8.68 -30.00
C LYS A 172 -5.82 -7.67 -31.09
#